data_d522de9bd4f769f6fb07e35a12caee4c
#
_entry.id   d522de9bd4f769f6fb07e35a12caee4c
#
_cell.length_a   1.000
_cell.length_b   1.000
_cell.length_c   1.000
_cell.angle_alpha   90.00
_cell.angle_beta   90.00
_cell.angle_gamma   90.00
#
_symmetry.space_group_name_H-M   'P 1'
#
loop_
_entity.id
_entity.type
_entity.pdbx_description
1 polymer ?
#
loop_
_entity_poly.entity_id
_entity_poly.type
_entity_poly.pdbx_seq_one_letter_code
_entity_poly.pdbx_strand_id
1 'polypeptide(L)'
;MRAFMEPMDVGLKAQELSGKYENVVLSRTNDHVVRISRMTEPYFWHLHPDSDETFLGVEGVLILELEHQRIELGPGQMITVPKGTRHRTSPAGSHSINLTFERAEIETVRTDPPAL
;
A
#
# COMPACT_ATOMS: atom_id res chain seq x y z
N MET A 1 -4.46 -33.89 -6.18
CA MET A 1 -5.17 -32.77 -6.86
C MET A 1 -4.18 -31.91 -7.61
N ARG A 2 -4.57 -31.45 -8.77
CA ARG A 2 -3.75 -30.55 -9.57
C ARG A 2 -4.26 -29.11 -9.41
N ALA A 3 -3.36 -28.19 -9.17
CA ALA A 3 -3.67 -26.76 -9.18
C ALA A 3 -3.46 -26.19 -10.58
N PHE A 4 -4.37 -25.34 -11.01
CA PHE A 4 -4.21 -24.56 -12.23
C PHE A 4 -3.59 -23.23 -11.89
N MET A 5 -2.71 -22.75 -12.75
CA MET A 5 -2.13 -21.43 -12.62
C MET A 5 -2.74 -20.52 -13.68
N GLU A 6 -3.30 -19.43 -13.23
CA GLU A 6 -3.90 -18.43 -14.10
C GLU A 6 -3.33 -17.06 -13.77
N PRO A 7 -3.03 -16.24 -14.77
CA PRO A 7 -2.60 -14.89 -14.51
C PRO A 7 -3.74 -14.06 -13.95
N MET A 8 -3.42 -13.15 -13.06
CA MET A 8 -4.37 -12.18 -12.52
C MET A 8 -4.11 -10.85 -13.21
N ASP A 9 -5.19 -10.18 -13.65
CA ASP A 9 -5.08 -8.85 -14.23
C ASP A 9 -5.25 -7.82 -13.11
N VAL A 10 -4.17 -7.12 -12.78
CA VAL A 10 -4.17 -6.15 -11.69
C VAL A 10 -5.08 -4.97 -12.02
N GLY A 11 -5.12 -4.55 -13.28
CA GLY A 11 -6.00 -3.46 -13.70
C GLY A 11 -7.48 -3.78 -13.52
N LEU A 12 -7.87 -5.03 -13.82
CA LEU A 12 -9.25 -5.48 -13.61
C LEU A 12 -9.57 -5.55 -12.13
N LYS A 13 -8.62 -6.01 -11.31
CA LYS A 13 -8.81 -6.03 -9.86
C LYS A 13 -8.98 -4.62 -9.31
N ALA A 14 -8.24 -3.66 -9.83
CA ALA A 14 -8.36 -2.25 -9.44
C ALA A 14 -9.78 -1.72 -9.71
N GLN A 15 -10.37 -2.09 -10.84
CA GLN A 15 -11.72 -1.66 -11.21
C GLN A 15 -12.82 -2.25 -10.31
N GLU A 16 -12.55 -3.35 -9.65
CA GLU A 16 -13.49 -3.97 -8.72
C GLU A 16 -13.55 -3.28 -7.37
N LEU A 17 -12.55 -2.47 -7.04
CA LEU A 17 -12.49 -1.78 -5.75
C LEU A 17 -13.39 -0.55 -5.75
N SER A 18 -14.03 -0.31 -4.61
CA SER A 18 -14.96 0.80 -4.46
C SER A 18 -14.97 1.31 -3.02
N GLY A 19 -15.73 2.38 -2.76
CA GLY A 19 -15.86 2.94 -1.43
C GLY A 19 -14.70 3.84 -1.05
N LYS A 20 -14.68 4.24 0.23
CA LYS A 20 -13.68 5.18 0.73
C LYS A 20 -12.32 4.55 0.92
N TYR A 21 -12.31 3.30 1.35
CA TYR A 21 -11.08 2.54 1.57
C TYR A 21 -11.37 1.07 1.40
N GLU A 22 -10.51 0.41 0.63
CA GLU A 22 -10.60 -1.04 0.45
C GLU A 22 -9.19 -1.59 0.27
N ASN A 23 -8.89 -2.68 0.97
CA ASN A 23 -7.57 -3.33 0.94
C ASN A 23 -7.79 -4.83 0.90
N VAL A 24 -7.30 -5.48 -0.16
CA VAL A 24 -7.50 -6.92 -0.36
C VAL A 24 -6.19 -7.60 -0.70
N VAL A 25 -6.01 -8.82 -0.20
CA VAL A 25 -4.87 -9.65 -0.56
C VAL A 25 -5.10 -10.19 -1.96
N LEU A 26 -4.16 -9.92 -2.86
CA LEU A 26 -4.19 -10.45 -4.22
C LEU A 26 -3.45 -11.77 -4.34
N SER A 27 -2.31 -11.90 -3.68
CA SER A 27 -1.41 -13.02 -3.90
C SER A 27 -0.50 -13.21 -2.70
N ARG A 28 0.04 -14.42 -2.57
CA ARG A 28 0.99 -14.76 -1.51
C ARG A 28 2.25 -15.34 -2.15
N THR A 29 3.39 -14.96 -1.59
CA THR A 29 4.69 -15.50 -1.99
C THR A 29 5.46 -15.83 -0.71
N ASN A 30 5.60 -17.13 -0.41
CA ASN A 30 6.20 -17.58 0.85
C ASN A 30 5.47 -16.94 2.05
N ASP A 31 6.20 -16.26 2.93
CA ASP A 31 5.63 -15.56 4.09
C ASP A 31 5.25 -14.10 3.79
N HIS A 32 5.17 -13.73 2.52
CA HIS A 32 4.80 -12.39 2.08
C HIS A 32 3.48 -12.37 1.34
N VAL A 33 2.85 -11.20 1.29
CA VAL A 33 1.61 -10.97 0.54
C VAL A 33 1.75 -9.77 -0.37
N VAL A 34 0.97 -9.79 -1.44
CA VAL A 34 0.74 -8.63 -2.29
C VAL A 34 -0.70 -8.21 -2.04
N ARG A 35 -0.87 -6.94 -1.64
CA ARG A 35 -2.20 -6.36 -1.42
C ARG A 35 -2.46 -5.28 -2.45
N ILE A 36 -3.72 -5.08 -2.79
CA ILE A 36 -4.15 -3.92 -3.55
C ILE A 36 -5.04 -3.07 -2.64
N SER A 37 -4.82 -1.76 -2.64
CA SER A 37 -5.66 -0.87 -1.85
C SER A 37 -6.11 0.34 -2.65
N ARG A 38 -7.34 0.75 -2.38
CA ARG A 38 -7.94 1.97 -2.91
C ARG A 38 -8.24 2.88 -1.73
N MET A 39 -7.87 4.15 -1.84
CA MET A 39 -8.18 5.12 -0.80
C MET A 39 -8.64 6.44 -1.40
N THR A 40 -9.55 7.10 -0.68
CA THR A 40 -10.07 8.42 -1.05
C THR A 40 -9.78 9.46 0.02
N GLU A 41 -9.25 9.04 1.16
CA GLU A 41 -8.96 9.90 2.32
C GLU A 41 -7.60 9.53 2.89
N PRO A 42 -6.94 10.44 3.64
CA PRO A 42 -5.68 10.10 4.31
C PRO A 42 -5.84 8.95 5.31
N TYR A 43 -4.83 8.10 5.35
CA TYR A 43 -4.71 7.08 6.36
C TYR A 43 -4.04 7.71 7.60
N PHE A 44 -4.03 7.00 8.73
CA PHE A 44 -3.41 7.52 9.94
C PHE A 44 -1.88 7.33 9.92
N TRP A 45 -1.18 8.13 10.69
CA TRP A 45 0.25 7.94 10.92
C TRP A 45 0.50 6.63 11.66
N HIS A 46 1.46 5.85 11.18
CA HIS A 46 1.74 4.53 11.73
C HIS A 46 3.15 4.08 11.33
N LEU A 47 3.56 2.95 11.91
CA LEU A 47 4.76 2.24 11.50
C LEU A 47 4.51 0.74 11.54
N HIS A 48 5.36 0.01 10.84
CA HIS A 48 5.37 -1.45 10.86
C HIS A 48 6.68 -1.88 11.49
N PRO A 49 6.67 -2.40 12.74
CA PRO A 49 7.93 -2.71 13.44
C PRO A 49 8.65 -3.94 12.89
N ASP A 50 7.93 -4.80 12.17
CA ASP A 50 8.42 -6.13 11.80
C ASP A 50 8.52 -6.39 10.30
N SER A 51 8.20 -5.41 9.46
CA SER A 51 8.25 -5.61 8.01
C SER A 51 8.55 -4.32 7.25
N ASP A 52 9.40 -4.43 6.23
CA ASP A 52 9.48 -3.41 5.19
C ASP A 52 8.16 -3.45 4.40
N GLU A 53 7.82 -2.35 3.78
CA GLU A 53 6.63 -2.26 2.93
C GLU A 53 6.99 -1.59 1.62
N THR A 54 6.79 -2.29 0.51
CA THR A 54 7.03 -1.73 -0.82
C THR A 54 5.71 -1.32 -1.45
N PHE A 55 5.65 -0.08 -1.91
CA PHE A 55 4.48 0.47 -2.63
C PHE A 55 4.76 0.52 -4.11
N LEU A 56 3.77 0.12 -4.91
CA LEU A 56 3.80 0.26 -6.36
C LEU A 56 2.51 0.94 -6.80
N GLY A 57 2.62 2.11 -7.43
CA GLY A 57 1.46 2.85 -7.91
C GLY A 57 0.75 2.13 -9.05
N VAL A 58 -0.57 2.13 -9.04
CA VAL A 58 -1.42 1.53 -10.08
C VAL A 58 -2.29 2.59 -10.74
N GLU A 59 -3.00 3.40 -9.97
CA GLU A 59 -3.91 4.42 -10.51
C GLU A 59 -3.93 5.63 -9.59
N GLY A 60 -3.97 6.82 -10.20
CA GLY A 60 -3.88 8.07 -9.45
C GLY A 60 -2.48 8.25 -8.87
N VAL A 61 -2.33 9.23 -7.99
CA VAL A 61 -1.07 9.53 -7.33
C VAL A 61 -1.21 9.35 -5.83
N LEU A 62 -0.34 8.53 -5.26
CA LEU A 62 -0.26 8.31 -3.83
C LEU A 62 0.72 9.31 -3.23
N ILE A 63 0.29 10.01 -2.18
CA ILE A 63 1.18 10.84 -1.37
C ILE A 63 1.66 9.99 -0.21
N LEU A 64 2.96 9.83 -0.10
CA LEU A 64 3.60 9.13 1.01
C LEU A 64 4.34 10.17 1.85
N GLU A 65 3.88 10.38 3.07
CA GLU A 65 4.50 11.32 4.00
C GLU A 65 5.36 10.57 5.00
N LEU A 66 6.59 11.04 5.15
CA LEU A 66 7.56 10.57 6.13
C LEU A 66 7.90 11.74 7.05
N GLU A 67 8.77 11.53 8.04
CA GLU A 67 9.08 12.56 9.02
C GLU A 67 9.66 13.83 8.38
N HIS A 68 10.55 13.68 7.39
CA HIS A 68 11.24 14.81 6.75
C HIS A 68 11.10 14.81 5.23
N GLN A 69 10.13 14.06 4.71
CA GLN A 69 10.02 13.89 3.27
C GLN A 69 8.57 13.62 2.88
N ARG A 70 8.18 14.18 1.75
CA ARG A 70 6.88 13.92 1.13
C ARG A 70 7.14 13.42 -0.28
N ILE A 71 6.60 12.27 -0.61
CA ILE A 71 6.83 11.60 -1.87
C ILE A 71 5.52 11.49 -2.63
N GLU A 72 5.55 11.80 -3.93
CA GLU A 72 4.44 11.54 -4.83
C GLU A 72 4.77 10.31 -5.65
N LEU A 73 3.92 9.29 -5.56
CA LEU A 73 4.11 8.01 -6.24
C LEU A 73 3.02 7.84 -7.28
N GLY A 74 3.39 7.95 -8.55
CA GLY A 74 2.46 7.77 -9.67
C GLY A 74 2.40 6.32 -10.16
N PRO A 75 1.54 6.05 -11.15
CA PRO A 75 1.42 4.70 -11.72
C PRO A 75 2.76 4.19 -12.24
N GLY A 76 3.07 2.95 -11.90
CA GLY A 76 4.32 2.30 -12.32
C GLY A 76 5.55 2.67 -11.49
N GLN A 77 5.41 3.60 -10.54
CA GLN A 77 6.52 3.98 -9.65
C GLN A 77 6.48 3.14 -8.38
N MET A 78 7.64 2.88 -7.81
CA MET A 78 7.79 1.98 -6.68
C MET A 78 8.73 2.59 -5.64
N ILE A 79 8.42 2.35 -4.37
CA ILE A 79 9.29 2.75 -3.26
C ILE A 79 9.14 1.79 -2.11
N THR A 80 10.21 1.57 -1.36
CA THR A 80 10.19 0.73 -0.15
C THR A 80 10.37 1.59 1.08
N VAL A 81 9.43 1.46 2.02
CA VAL A 81 9.50 2.07 3.34
C VAL A 81 10.08 1.03 4.30
N PRO A 82 11.25 1.29 4.88
CA PRO A 82 11.86 0.32 5.82
C PRO A 82 11.01 0.16 7.07
N LYS A 83 11.07 -1.03 7.66
CA LYS A 83 10.40 -1.30 8.94
C LYS A 83 10.79 -0.25 9.99
N GLY A 84 9.85 0.07 10.86
CA GLY A 84 10.05 1.04 11.93
C GLY A 84 9.96 2.50 11.51
N THR A 85 9.71 2.78 10.24
CA THR A 85 9.62 4.15 9.73
C THR A 85 8.19 4.67 9.83
N ARG A 86 7.99 5.76 10.57
CA ARG A 86 6.67 6.41 10.65
C ARG A 86 6.30 6.99 9.31
N HIS A 87 5.08 6.74 8.89
CA HIS A 87 4.59 7.25 7.62
C HIS A 87 3.07 7.27 7.59
N ARG A 88 2.52 7.98 6.61
CA ARG A 88 1.12 7.86 6.25
C ARG A 88 0.95 8.05 4.76
N THR A 89 -0.16 7.54 4.24
CA THR A 89 -0.51 7.63 2.83
C THR A 89 -1.80 8.42 2.64
N SER A 90 -1.92 9.08 1.51
CA SER A 90 -3.14 9.78 1.11
C SER A 90 -3.19 9.89 -0.41
N PRO A 91 -4.39 10.03 -1.01
CA PRO A 91 -4.48 10.29 -2.43
C PRO A 91 -4.19 11.77 -2.73
N ALA A 92 -3.50 12.04 -3.82
CA ALA A 92 -3.30 13.42 -4.28
C ALA A 92 -4.57 14.02 -4.87
N GLY A 93 -5.41 13.18 -5.49
CA GLY A 93 -6.66 13.59 -6.10
C GLY A 93 -7.85 12.92 -5.44
N SER A 94 -8.84 12.54 -6.24
CA SER A 94 -10.06 11.92 -5.73
C SER A 94 -9.83 10.55 -5.11
N HIS A 95 -8.89 9.80 -5.66
CA HIS A 95 -8.53 8.47 -5.14
C HIS A 95 -7.17 8.05 -5.65
N SER A 96 -6.59 7.05 -5.00
CA SER A 96 -5.39 6.37 -5.48
C SER A 96 -5.52 4.87 -5.27
N ILE A 97 -4.90 4.11 -6.15
CA ILE A 97 -4.83 2.65 -6.05
C ILE A 97 -3.36 2.25 -6.17
N ASN A 98 -2.93 1.43 -5.25
CA ASN A 98 -1.55 0.94 -5.24
C ASN A 98 -1.49 -0.51 -4.75
N LEU A 99 -0.40 -1.18 -5.09
CA LEU A 99 -0.05 -2.47 -4.50
C LEU A 99 0.90 -2.23 -3.34
N THR A 100 0.83 -3.13 -2.35
CA THR A 100 1.87 -3.22 -1.32
C THR A 100 2.41 -4.65 -1.26
N PHE A 101 3.70 -4.75 -0.97
CA PHE A 101 4.42 -6.02 -0.83
C PHE A 101 5.02 -6.03 0.56
N GLU A 102 4.63 -7.02 1.39
CA GLU A 102 4.98 -7.01 2.80
C GLU A 102 4.84 -8.41 3.39
N ARG A 103 5.35 -8.60 4.60
CA ARG A 103 5.12 -9.86 5.31
C ARG A 103 3.63 -10.04 5.57
N ALA A 104 3.15 -11.28 5.47
CA ALA A 104 1.73 -11.60 5.69
C ALA A 104 1.28 -11.24 7.10
N GLU A 105 2.17 -11.41 8.08
CA GLU A 105 1.90 -11.12 9.49
C GLU A 105 2.42 -9.74 9.90
N ILE A 106 2.30 -8.76 9.00
CA ILE A 106 2.75 -7.40 9.30
C ILE A 106 1.90 -6.81 10.42
N GLU A 107 2.60 -6.19 11.38
CA GLU A 107 1.96 -5.47 12.47
C GLU A 107 1.89 -3.99 12.14
N THR A 108 0.78 -3.35 12.50
CA THR A 108 0.59 -1.91 12.30
C THR A 108 0.43 -1.24 13.65
N VAL A 109 1.33 -0.31 13.94
CA VAL A 109 1.31 0.44 15.19
C VAL A 109 0.99 1.90 14.88
N ARG A 110 -0.16 2.37 15.35
CA ARG A 110 -0.56 3.76 15.17
C ARG A 110 0.35 4.67 15.98
N THR A 111 0.75 5.79 15.39
CA THR A 111 1.62 6.78 16.03
C THR A 111 1.00 8.16 15.94
N ASP A 112 1.53 9.12 16.73
CA ASP A 112 1.24 10.51 16.51
C ASP A 112 1.96 11.00 15.25
N PRO A 113 1.49 12.09 14.63
CA PRO A 113 2.24 12.73 13.56
C PRO A 113 3.63 13.13 14.05
N PRO A 114 4.64 13.13 13.15
CA PRO A 114 5.97 13.63 13.55
C PRO A 114 5.91 15.07 14.02
N ALA A 115 6.78 15.44 14.92
CA ALA A 115 6.92 16.82 15.37
C ALA A 115 7.44 17.68 14.21
N LEU A 116 6.89 18.89 14.10
CA LEU A 116 7.31 19.86 13.08
C LEU A 116 8.61 20.56 13.50
#